data_7c0965b5ea2b33cf49382d012c635715
#
_entry.id   7c0965b5ea2b33cf49382d012c635715
#
_cell.length_a   1.000
_cell.length_b   1.000
_cell.length_c   1.000
_cell.angle_alpha   90.00
_cell.angle_beta   90.00
_cell.angle_gamma   90.00
#
_symmetry.space_group_name_H-M   'P 1'
#
loop_
_entity.id
_entity.type
_entity.pdbx_description
1 polymer ?
#
loop_
_entity_poly.entity_id
_entity_poly.type
_entity_poly.pdbx_seq_one_letter_code
_entity_poly.pdbx_strand_id
1 'polypeptide(L)'
;SLLLRAFTSGSASLTGVEAISNSVPFFKKPKAKNAASTLTIMALILGIMFAGITFLNYWVGVVPAKGVTTLAQMAQAILGNSPVGQAFFYVFQLSTALILAVAANTGFSAFPMLAFNMAKNKYMPHMYMEKGDRLGYSNGILTLAIGAIVLLLIFDGQTESLIPLYTIGVFIPFALSQTGMVIHWKRQYQKGFLKYSLANILGAAICYGIVLILLLFRLREIWPFFPIIGLLLWMFLSIRNHYDKVAAQLRLGGKIEKTSYAGNTVIVLVGNVTQVSVGAMSYANSLGNDVVAMHVSTEETKVKDAEVAEEFKHY
;
A
#
# COMPACT_ATOMS: atom_id res chain seq x y z
N SER A 1 -18.34 3.35 30.99
CA SER A 1 -18.26 2.39 29.86
C SER A 1 -18.79 2.98 28.54
N LEU A 2 -19.96 3.66 28.52
CA LEU A 2 -20.55 4.22 27.30
C LEU A 2 -19.68 5.34 26.70
N LEU A 3 -19.17 6.26 27.52
CA LEU A 3 -18.25 7.33 27.11
C LEU A 3 -16.98 6.78 26.47
N LEU A 4 -16.39 5.71 27.01
CA LEU A 4 -15.19 5.09 26.46
C LEU A 4 -15.45 4.43 25.09
N ARG A 5 -16.61 3.81 24.93
CA ARG A 5 -17.04 3.26 23.64
C ARG A 5 -17.27 4.36 22.59
N ALA A 6 -17.93 5.45 22.99
CA ALA A 6 -18.13 6.62 22.14
C ALA A 6 -16.78 7.26 21.74
N PHE A 7 -15.85 7.40 22.68
CA PHE A 7 -14.51 7.91 22.44
C PHE A 7 -13.74 7.07 21.41
N THR A 8 -13.73 5.74 21.54
CA THR A 8 -13.04 4.86 20.57
C THR A 8 -13.71 4.88 19.20
N SER A 9 -15.04 4.97 19.12
CA SER A 9 -15.72 5.11 17.82
C SER A 9 -15.45 6.48 17.18
N GLY A 10 -15.45 7.55 17.97
CA GLY A 10 -15.10 8.90 17.51
C GLY A 10 -13.65 9.03 17.07
N SER A 11 -12.73 8.28 17.70
CA SER A 11 -11.31 8.27 17.34
C SER A 11 -11.07 7.75 15.92
N ALA A 12 -11.97 6.93 15.36
CA ALA A 12 -11.89 6.49 13.96
C ALA A 12 -11.92 7.68 12.97
N SER A 13 -12.50 8.84 13.36
CA SER A 13 -12.49 10.04 12.53
C SER A 13 -11.11 10.69 12.38
N LEU A 14 -10.14 10.35 13.24
CA LEU A 14 -8.75 10.84 13.16
C LEU A 14 -7.92 10.11 12.12
N THR A 15 -8.48 9.13 11.42
CA THR A 15 -7.82 8.40 10.34
C THR A 15 -7.72 9.25 9.08
N GLY A 16 -6.80 8.88 8.17
CA GLY A 16 -6.48 9.68 6.98
C GLY A 16 -5.19 10.49 7.11
N VAL A 17 -4.69 10.71 8.32
CA VAL A 17 -3.40 11.35 8.61
C VAL A 17 -2.25 10.54 8.00
N GLU A 18 -2.38 9.21 7.97
CA GLU A 18 -1.43 8.29 7.37
C GLU A 18 -1.22 8.54 5.88
N ALA A 19 -2.24 8.96 5.15
CA ALA A 19 -2.12 9.25 3.72
C ALA A 19 -1.14 10.41 3.46
N ILE A 20 -1.19 11.47 4.27
CA ILE A 20 -0.25 12.59 4.19
C ILE A 20 1.15 12.14 4.61
N SER A 21 1.27 11.38 5.69
CA SER A 21 2.55 10.85 6.18
C SER A 21 3.26 9.99 5.13
N ASN A 22 2.54 9.09 4.48
CA ASN A 22 3.07 8.24 3.41
C ASN A 22 3.39 9.01 2.13
N SER A 23 2.76 10.17 1.92
CA SER A 23 2.94 11.02 0.74
C SER A 23 4.06 12.06 0.87
N VAL A 24 4.72 12.19 2.03
CA VAL A 24 5.81 13.17 2.26
C VAL A 24 6.89 13.15 1.17
N PRO A 25 7.34 12.00 0.63
CA PRO A 25 8.33 11.97 -0.46
C PRO A 25 7.90 12.69 -1.74
N PHE A 26 6.60 12.82 -1.97
CA PHE A 26 6.02 13.43 -3.19
C PHE A 26 5.76 14.94 -3.07
N PHE A 27 5.87 15.51 -1.86
CA PHE A 27 5.70 16.95 -1.67
C PHE A 27 6.80 17.76 -2.35
N LYS A 28 6.46 18.99 -2.78
CA LYS A 28 7.44 19.99 -3.24
C LYS A 28 8.39 20.37 -2.11
N LYS A 29 9.61 20.70 -2.45
CA LYS A 29 10.62 21.18 -1.47
C LYS A 29 10.18 22.55 -0.88
N PRO A 30 10.32 22.77 0.43
CA PRO A 30 10.80 21.85 1.48
C PRO A 30 9.73 20.85 1.94
N LYS A 31 9.94 19.57 1.64
CA LYS A 31 8.94 18.50 1.76
C LYS A 31 8.33 18.38 3.17
N ALA A 32 9.15 18.34 4.20
CA ALA A 32 8.69 18.19 5.57
C ALA A 32 7.82 19.38 6.03
N LYS A 33 8.21 20.62 5.69
CA LYS A 33 7.46 21.81 6.05
C LYS A 33 6.10 21.86 5.36
N ASN A 34 6.06 21.54 4.06
CA ASN A 34 4.82 21.54 3.29
C ASN A 34 3.87 20.45 3.76
N ALA A 35 4.37 19.24 4.05
CA ALA A 35 3.58 18.15 4.61
C ALA A 35 3.02 18.52 5.99
N ALA A 36 3.83 19.13 6.87
CA ALA A 36 3.38 19.58 8.19
C ALA A 36 2.29 20.65 8.08
N SER A 37 2.45 21.63 7.18
CA SER A 37 1.41 22.67 6.94
C SER A 37 0.10 22.04 6.45
N THR A 38 0.18 21.13 5.48
CA THR A 38 -1.01 20.41 4.97
C THR A 38 -1.70 19.63 6.08
N LEU A 39 -0.93 18.92 6.91
CA LEU A 39 -1.45 18.17 8.04
C LEU A 39 -2.15 19.08 9.08
N THR A 40 -1.55 20.23 9.37
CA THR A 40 -2.13 21.21 10.29
C THR A 40 -3.45 21.77 9.77
N ILE A 41 -3.50 22.16 8.49
CA ILE A 41 -4.73 22.66 7.85
C ILE A 41 -5.81 21.58 7.87
N MET A 42 -5.46 20.34 7.52
CA MET A 42 -6.38 19.22 7.55
C MET A 42 -6.94 18.99 8.96
N ALA A 43 -6.09 19.01 9.98
CA ALA A 43 -6.49 18.81 11.38
C ALA A 43 -7.44 19.94 11.86
N LEU A 44 -7.18 21.20 11.46
CA LEU A 44 -8.04 22.34 11.78
C LEU A 44 -9.41 22.20 11.11
N ILE A 45 -9.46 21.90 9.82
CA ILE A 45 -10.71 21.69 9.09
C ILE A 45 -11.51 20.55 9.71
N LEU A 46 -10.86 19.40 9.98
CA LEU A 46 -11.50 18.25 10.64
C LEU A 46 -12.06 18.63 12.01
N GLY A 47 -11.28 19.35 12.82
CA GLY A 47 -11.70 19.81 14.15
C GLY A 47 -12.92 20.73 14.11
N ILE A 48 -12.92 21.71 13.20
CA ILE A 48 -14.05 22.63 12.99
C ILE A 48 -15.30 21.88 12.53
N MET A 49 -15.16 20.98 11.55
CA MET A 49 -16.27 20.18 11.05
C MET A 49 -16.83 19.26 12.13
N PHE A 50 -15.97 18.59 12.89
CA PHE A 50 -16.38 17.71 13.97
C PHE A 50 -17.12 18.48 15.09
N ALA A 51 -16.58 19.61 15.52
CA ALA A 51 -17.21 20.47 16.50
C ALA A 51 -18.55 21.01 15.98
N GLY A 52 -18.62 21.45 14.72
CA GLY A 52 -19.85 21.93 14.08
C GLY A 52 -20.93 20.87 14.00
N ILE A 53 -20.61 19.66 13.55
CA ILE A 53 -21.56 18.54 13.49
C ILE A 53 -22.03 18.16 14.88
N THR A 54 -21.14 18.11 15.87
CA THR A 54 -21.50 17.80 17.26
C THR A 54 -22.45 18.86 17.86
N PHE A 55 -22.14 20.13 17.62
CA PHE A 55 -22.97 21.25 18.05
C PHE A 55 -24.37 21.21 17.40
N LEU A 56 -24.42 21.03 16.08
CA LEU A 56 -25.69 20.93 15.35
C LEU A 56 -26.51 19.72 15.78
N ASN A 57 -25.87 18.57 16.01
CA ASN A 57 -26.56 17.37 16.50
C ASN A 57 -27.20 17.61 17.89
N TYR A 58 -26.48 18.29 18.77
CA TYR A 58 -27.03 18.69 20.09
C TYR A 58 -28.19 19.69 19.96
N TRP A 59 -28.01 20.70 19.07
CA TRP A 59 -29.01 21.74 18.86
C TRP A 59 -30.32 21.20 18.25
N VAL A 60 -30.20 20.34 17.26
CA VAL A 60 -31.36 19.75 16.57
C VAL A 60 -31.99 18.60 17.37
N GLY A 61 -31.26 18.04 18.35
CA GLY A 61 -31.77 16.97 19.20
C GLY A 61 -31.97 15.65 18.47
N VAL A 62 -31.13 15.34 17.47
CA VAL A 62 -31.24 14.11 16.68
C VAL A 62 -30.92 12.89 17.54
N VAL A 63 -31.82 11.92 17.56
CA VAL A 63 -31.60 10.62 18.19
C VAL A 63 -31.21 9.60 17.11
N PRO A 64 -30.08 8.89 17.25
CA PRO A 64 -29.66 7.91 16.28
C PRO A 64 -30.71 6.82 16.04
N ALA A 65 -31.15 6.65 14.80
CA ALA A 65 -32.07 5.61 14.37
C ALA A 65 -31.33 4.56 13.52
N LYS A 66 -31.76 3.29 13.63
CA LYS A 66 -31.17 2.22 12.81
C LYS A 66 -31.47 2.42 11.33
N GLY A 67 -30.47 2.24 10.48
CA GLY A 67 -30.61 2.31 9.03
C GLY A 67 -30.51 3.71 8.42
N VAL A 68 -30.43 4.77 9.22
CA VAL A 68 -30.23 6.14 8.72
C VAL A 68 -29.07 6.79 9.45
N THR A 69 -28.17 7.41 8.71
CA THR A 69 -27.02 8.09 9.32
C THR A 69 -27.47 9.32 10.09
N THR A 70 -26.82 9.62 11.22
CA THR A 70 -27.10 10.82 12.03
C THR A 70 -27.00 12.10 11.19
N LEU A 71 -26.06 12.14 10.25
CA LEU A 71 -25.88 13.27 9.34
C LEU A 71 -27.10 13.46 8.42
N ALA A 72 -27.66 12.37 7.88
CA ALA A 72 -28.86 12.42 7.06
C ALA A 72 -30.10 12.87 7.85
N GLN A 73 -30.27 12.35 9.09
CA GLN A 73 -31.35 12.76 9.98
C GLN A 73 -31.28 14.26 10.31
N MET A 74 -30.07 14.75 10.61
CA MET A 74 -29.83 16.17 10.89
C MET A 74 -30.12 17.03 9.66
N ALA A 75 -29.66 16.63 8.48
CA ALA A 75 -29.94 17.34 7.24
C ALA A 75 -31.43 17.39 6.93
N GLN A 76 -32.16 16.30 7.11
CA GLN A 76 -33.62 16.26 6.92
C GLN A 76 -34.37 17.13 7.93
N ALA A 77 -33.93 17.14 9.19
CA ALA A 77 -34.54 17.99 10.24
C ALA A 77 -34.33 19.48 9.94
N ILE A 78 -33.18 19.88 9.40
CA ILE A 78 -32.87 21.28 9.07
C ILE A 78 -33.57 21.73 7.77
N LEU A 79 -33.50 20.90 6.73
CA LEU A 79 -34.02 21.25 5.39
C LEU A 79 -35.55 21.14 5.28
N GLY A 80 -36.18 20.35 6.17
CA GLY A 80 -37.61 20.14 6.21
C GLY A 80 -38.16 19.34 5.01
N ASN A 81 -39.49 19.24 4.95
CA ASN A 81 -40.21 18.45 3.96
C ASN A 81 -40.72 19.25 2.74
N SER A 82 -40.32 20.51 2.59
CA SER A 82 -40.68 21.31 1.43
C SER A 82 -40.06 20.74 0.16
N PRO A 83 -40.67 20.93 -1.04
CA PRO A 83 -40.07 20.44 -2.28
C PRO A 83 -38.65 20.93 -2.52
N VAL A 84 -38.37 22.19 -2.14
CA VAL A 84 -37.02 22.78 -2.22
C VAL A 84 -36.09 22.12 -1.20
N GLY A 85 -36.55 21.92 0.05
CA GLY A 85 -35.79 21.24 1.09
C GLY A 85 -35.40 19.80 0.70
N GLN A 86 -36.34 19.07 0.10
CA GLN A 86 -36.07 17.72 -0.41
C GLN A 86 -35.04 17.72 -1.54
N ALA A 87 -35.11 18.66 -2.48
CA ALA A 87 -34.10 18.79 -3.52
C ALA A 87 -32.69 19.01 -2.94
N PHE A 88 -32.54 19.91 -1.98
CA PHE A 88 -31.28 20.13 -1.26
C PHE A 88 -30.83 18.90 -0.48
N PHE A 89 -31.75 18.15 0.14
CA PHE A 89 -31.43 16.91 0.83
C PHE A 89 -30.83 15.86 -0.11
N TYR A 90 -31.41 15.67 -1.31
CA TYR A 90 -30.84 14.72 -2.31
C TYR A 90 -29.47 15.17 -2.82
N VAL A 91 -29.27 16.47 -3.07
CA VAL A 91 -27.96 17.01 -3.46
C VAL A 91 -26.94 16.77 -2.33
N PHE A 92 -27.33 16.99 -1.09
CA PHE A 92 -26.49 16.71 0.07
C PHE A 92 -26.12 15.23 0.18
N GLN A 93 -27.10 14.32 0.02
CA GLN A 93 -26.85 12.87 0.06
C GLN A 93 -25.93 12.42 -1.08
N LEU A 94 -26.13 12.94 -2.29
CA LEU A 94 -25.24 12.67 -3.42
C LEU A 94 -23.82 13.16 -3.14
N SER A 95 -23.69 14.36 -2.57
CA SER A 95 -22.38 14.93 -2.21
C SER A 95 -21.66 14.07 -1.17
N THR A 96 -22.35 13.59 -0.14
CA THR A 96 -21.78 12.68 0.87
C THR A 96 -21.35 11.35 0.26
N ALA A 97 -22.15 10.79 -0.63
CA ALA A 97 -21.79 9.57 -1.37
C ALA A 97 -20.53 9.75 -2.24
N LEU A 98 -20.44 10.88 -2.95
CA LEU A 98 -19.27 11.22 -3.76
C LEU A 98 -18.00 11.39 -2.90
N ILE A 99 -18.10 12.04 -1.74
CA ILE A 99 -16.99 12.18 -0.80
C ILE A 99 -16.51 10.80 -0.32
N LEU A 100 -17.44 9.89 0.01
CA LEU A 100 -17.09 8.52 0.40
C LEU A 100 -16.42 7.75 -0.73
N ALA A 101 -16.88 7.91 -1.98
CA ALA A 101 -16.25 7.30 -3.15
C ALA A 101 -14.81 7.81 -3.36
N VAL A 102 -14.58 9.13 -3.20
CA VAL A 102 -13.23 9.73 -3.27
C VAL A 102 -12.36 9.23 -2.13
N ALA A 103 -12.91 9.11 -0.91
CA ALA A 103 -12.19 8.55 0.23
C ALA A 103 -11.77 7.10 -0.01
N ALA A 104 -12.65 6.26 -0.57
CA ALA A 104 -12.32 4.89 -0.95
C ALA A 104 -11.18 4.82 -1.98
N ASN A 105 -11.16 5.74 -2.96
CA ASN A 105 -10.09 5.82 -3.96
C ASN A 105 -8.71 6.07 -3.36
N THR A 106 -8.64 6.72 -2.19
CA THR A 106 -7.37 6.92 -1.47
C THR A 106 -6.71 5.59 -1.10
N GLY A 107 -7.49 4.59 -0.70
CA GLY A 107 -7.00 3.23 -0.41
C GLY A 107 -6.36 2.58 -1.64
N PHE A 108 -6.98 2.74 -2.81
CA PHE A 108 -6.47 2.21 -4.08
C PHE A 108 -5.20 2.90 -4.58
N SER A 109 -4.89 4.07 -4.06
CA SER A 109 -3.62 4.76 -4.33
C SER A 109 -2.54 4.40 -3.30
N ALA A 110 -2.91 4.33 -2.02
CA ALA A 110 -1.97 4.14 -0.91
C ALA A 110 -1.50 2.69 -0.76
N PHE A 111 -2.42 1.72 -0.84
CA PHE A 111 -2.10 0.30 -0.63
C PHE A 111 -1.10 -0.25 -1.66
N PRO A 112 -1.23 -0.01 -2.98
CA PRO A 112 -0.26 -0.51 -3.94
C PRO A 112 1.15 0.02 -3.70
N MET A 113 1.30 1.27 -3.24
CA MET A 113 2.59 1.85 -2.89
C MET A 113 3.17 1.20 -1.62
N LEU A 114 2.33 0.89 -0.65
CA LEU A 114 2.74 0.13 0.55
C LEU A 114 3.20 -1.27 0.16
N ALA A 115 2.42 -1.98 -0.67
CA ALA A 115 2.75 -3.32 -1.17
C ALA A 115 4.07 -3.33 -1.95
N PHE A 116 4.30 -2.32 -2.80
CA PHE A 116 5.59 -2.12 -3.48
C PHE A 116 6.74 -1.98 -2.48
N ASN A 117 6.60 -1.13 -1.46
CA ASN A 117 7.64 -0.94 -0.45
C ASN A 117 7.90 -2.23 0.35
N MET A 118 6.87 -3.00 0.66
CA MET A 118 7.00 -4.29 1.33
C MET A 118 7.71 -5.32 0.45
N ALA A 119 7.38 -5.37 -0.85
CA ALA A 119 8.04 -6.25 -1.81
C ALA A 119 9.51 -5.86 -2.00
N LYS A 120 9.83 -4.58 -2.09
CA LYS A 120 11.21 -4.06 -2.14
C LYS A 120 12.03 -4.49 -0.92
N ASN A 121 11.39 -4.59 0.24
CA ASN A 121 12.01 -5.06 1.49
C ASN A 121 11.86 -6.58 1.69
N LYS A 122 11.45 -7.35 0.65
CA LYS A 122 11.32 -8.82 0.65
C LYS A 122 10.23 -9.37 1.57
N TYR A 123 9.27 -8.57 1.99
CA TYR A 123 8.12 -9.04 2.79
C TYR A 123 6.92 -9.45 1.94
N MET A 124 6.89 -9.07 0.67
CA MET A 124 5.87 -9.46 -0.29
C MET A 124 6.52 -9.99 -1.58
N PRO A 125 5.79 -10.77 -2.42
CA PRO A 125 6.28 -11.26 -3.70
C PRO A 125 6.72 -10.13 -4.65
N HIS A 126 7.72 -10.38 -5.49
CA HIS A 126 8.25 -9.39 -6.45
C HIS A 126 7.19 -8.86 -7.42
N MET A 127 6.14 -9.63 -7.72
CA MET A 127 5.03 -9.21 -8.60
C MET A 127 4.37 -7.89 -8.18
N TYR A 128 4.47 -7.50 -6.89
CA TYR A 128 3.96 -6.21 -6.41
C TYR A 128 4.88 -5.03 -6.75
N MET A 129 6.09 -5.29 -7.27
CA MET A 129 7.02 -4.25 -7.76
C MET A 129 6.81 -3.97 -9.25
N GLU A 130 6.14 -4.85 -9.96
CA GLU A 130 5.89 -4.73 -11.39
C GLU A 130 4.75 -3.76 -11.65
N LYS A 131 4.95 -2.88 -12.62
CA LYS A 131 3.91 -1.98 -13.10
C LYS A 131 3.19 -2.64 -14.27
N GLY A 132 1.88 -2.61 -14.25
CA GLY A 132 1.07 -3.03 -15.39
C GLY A 132 1.17 -2.05 -16.57
N ASP A 133 0.52 -2.36 -17.66
CA ASP A 133 0.56 -1.61 -18.94
C ASP A 133 0.20 -0.11 -18.79
N ARG A 134 -0.61 0.22 -17.78
CA ARG A 134 -1.01 1.60 -17.46
C ARG A 134 -0.10 2.26 -16.41
N LEU A 135 1.13 1.76 -16.21
CA LEU A 135 2.12 2.25 -15.26
C LEU A 135 1.67 2.25 -13.78
N GLY A 136 0.56 1.58 -13.47
CA GLY A 136 0.06 1.37 -12.11
C GLY A 136 0.49 0.02 -11.54
N TYR A 137 0.52 -0.12 -10.23
CA TYR A 137 0.78 -1.39 -9.54
C TYR A 137 -0.51 -2.23 -9.49
N SER A 138 -0.88 -2.83 -10.62
CA SER A 138 -2.16 -3.52 -10.83
C SER A 138 -2.39 -4.65 -9.82
N ASN A 139 -1.34 -5.41 -9.47
CA ASN A 139 -1.45 -6.50 -8.49
C ASN A 139 -1.84 -5.98 -7.09
N GLY A 140 -1.33 -4.81 -6.69
CA GLY A 140 -1.72 -4.17 -5.44
C GLY A 140 -3.19 -3.73 -5.45
N ILE A 141 -3.64 -3.10 -6.53
CA ILE A 141 -5.04 -2.67 -6.69
C ILE A 141 -5.99 -3.87 -6.63
N LEU A 142 -5.67 -4.94 -7.36
CA LEU A 142 -6.49 -6.17 -7.39
C LEU A 142 -6.56 -6.84 -6.02
N THR A 143 -5.43 -6.95 -5.32
CA THR A 143 -5.38 -7.52 -3.97
C THR A 143 -6.24 -6.75 -2.99
N LEU A 144 -6.17 -5.40 -3.02
CA LEU A 144 -7.00 -4.56 -2.18
C LEU A 144 -8.48 -4.75 -2.50
N ALA A 145 -8.86 -4.77 -3.80
CA ALA A 145 -10.24 -4.96 -4.23
C ALA A 145 -10.80 -6.31 -3.74
N ILE A 146 -10.05 -7.39 -3.95
CA ILE A 146 -10.45 -8.73 -3.49
C ILE A 146 -10.59 -8.74 -1.97
N GLY A 147 -9.60 -8.21 -1.23
CA GLY A 147 -9.64 -8.14 0.23
C GLY A 147 -10.84 -7.34 0.75
N ALA A 148 -11.16 -6.22 0.12
CA ALA A 148 -12.32 -5.40 0.47
C ALA A 148 -13.64 -6.15 0.22
N ILE A 149 -13.77 -6.84 -0.93
CA ILE A 149 -14.95 -7.64 -1.25
C ILE A 149 -15.13 -8.77 -0.23
N VAL A 150 -14.06 -9.48 0.11
CA VAL A 150 -14.09 -10.57 1.11
C VAL A 150 -14.55 -10.04 2.46
N LEU A 151 -14.02 -8.90 2.92
CA LEU A 151 -14.44 -8.29 4.18
C LEU A 151 -15.91 -7.85 4.14
N LEU A 152 -16.38 -7.26 3.06
CA LEU A 152 -17.78 -6.88 2.90
C LEU A 152 -18.72 -8.08 2.96
N LEU A 153 -18.33 -9.20 2.36
CA LEU A 153 -19.12 -10.46 2.40
C LEU A 153 -19.12 -11.07 3.81
N ILE A 154 -17.98 -11.09 4.50
CA ILE A 154 -17.88 -11.66 5.86
C ILE A 154 -18.72 -10.86 6.87
N PHE A 155 -18.73 -9.54 6.75
CA PHE A 155 -19.43 -8.63 7.68
C PHE A 155 -20.80 -8.18 7.17
N ASP A 156 -21.31 -8.79 6.09
CA ASP A 156 -22.63 -8.49 5.50
C ASP A 156 -22.85 -6.98 5.22
N GLY A 157 -21.77 -6.29 4.86
CA GLY A 157 -21.79 -4.85 4.60
C GLY A 157 -22.07 -3.97 5.82
N GLN A 158 -22.08 -4.52 7.03
CA GLN A 158 -22.38 -3.76 8.26
C GLN A 158 -21.18 -2.92 8.71
N THR A 159 -21.23 -1.63 8.41
CA THR A 159 -20.16 -0.67 8.73
C THR A 159 -19.89 -0.58 10.23
N GLU A 160 -20.92 -0.71 11.07
CA GLU A 160 -20.78 -0.64 12.53
C GLU A 160 -19.88 -1.74 13.10
N SER A 161 -19.89 -2.93 12.47
CA SER A 161 -19.03 -4.06 12.84
C SER A 161 -17.59 -3.90 12.32
N LEU A 162 -17.39 -3.14 11.25
CA LEU A 162 -16.07 -2.89 10.66
C LEU A 162 -15.30 -1.75 11.37
N ILE A 163 -15.99 -0.78 11.95
CA ILE A 163 -15.35 0.38 12.61
C ILE A 163 -14.36 -0.02 13.71
N PRO A 164 -14.67 -0.92 14.67
CA PRO A 164 -13.72 -1.32 15.70
C PRO A 164 -12.49 -2.05 15.13
N LEU A 165 -12.71 -2.88 14.10
CA LEU A 165 -11.66 -3.62 13.42
C LEU A 165 -10.71 -2.66 12.68
N TYR A 166 -11.27 -1.69 11.98
CA TYR A 166 -10.53 -0.62 11.33
C TYR A 166 -9.75 0.22 12.35
N THR A 167 -10.39 0.62 13.45
CA THR A 167 -9.76 1.44 14.48
C THR A 167 -8.53 0.77 15.07
N ILE A 168 -8.62 -0.51 15.46
CA ILE A 168 -7.45 -1.21 16.00
C ILE A 168 -6.32 -1.33 14.96
N GLY A 169 -6.67 -1.59 13.69
CA GLY A 169 -5.73 -1.69 12.58
C GLY A 169 -4.97 -0.39 12.29
N VAL A 170 -5.53 0.76 12.61
CA VAL A 170 -4.90 2.09 12.43
C VAL A 170 -4.11 2.51 13.67
N PHE A 171 -4.66 2.33 14.87
CA PHE A 171 -4.02 2.83 16.10
C PHE A 171 -2.81 2.02 16.54
N ILE A 172 -2.70 0.73 16.20
CA ILE A 172 -1.48 -0.05 16.45
C ILE A 172 -0.28 0.50 15.67
N PRO A 173 -0.34 0.68 14.33
CA PRO A 173 0.74 1.31 13.58
C PRO A 173 1.08 2.74 14.07
N PHE A 174 0.08 3.54 14.44
CA PHE A 174 0.31 4.88 14.98
C PHE A 174 1.07 4.81 16.31
N ALA A 175 0.67 3.95 17.24
CA ALA A 175 1.36 3.74 18.51
C ALA A 175 2.83 3.32 18.29
N LEU A 176 3.06 2.37 17.37
CA LEU A 176 4.40 1.90 17.02
C LEU A 176 5.25 3.01 16.37
N SER A 177 4.66 3.77 15.46
CA SER A 177 5.33 4.90 14.80
C SER A 177 5.73 5.99 15.79
N GLN A 178 4.82 6.40 16.67
CA GLN A 178 5.12 7.38 17.71
C GLN A 178 6.20 6.88 18.67
N THR A 179 6.14 5.62 19.09
CA THR A 179 7.18 4.99 19.91
C THR A 179 8.53 4.95 19.19
N GLY A 180 8.52 4.61 17.90
CA GLY A 180 9.72 4.64 17.06
C GLY A 180 10.36 6.03 17.02
N MET A 181 9.56 7.09 16.93
CA MET A 181 10.04 8.48 16.96
C MET A 181 10.62 8.87 18.31
N VAL A 182 10.03 8.44 19.41
CA VAL A 182 10.62 8.66 20.76
C VAL A 182 12.00 8.01 20.87
N ILE A 183 12.14 6.77 20.37
CA ILE A 183 13.44 6.08 20.35
C ILE A 183 14.43 6.80 19.44
N HIS A 184 13.97 7.29 18.28
CA HIS A 184 14.80 8.08 17.36
C HIS A 184 15.36 9.34 18.05
N TRP A 185 14.51 10.15 18.66
CA TRP A 185 14.93 11.35 19.38
C TRP A 185 15.86 11.03 20.54
N LYS A 186 15.63 9.94 21.28
CA LYS A 186 16.52 9.49 22.35
C LYS A 186 17.91 9.12 21.83
N ARG A 187 18.01 8.52 20.64
CA ARG A 187 19.31 8.18 20.01
C ARG A 187 20.04 9.40 19.47
N GLN A 188 19.29 10.36 18.91
CA GLN A 188 19.85 11.56 18.29
C GLN A 188 20.26 12.63 19.32
N TYR A 189 19.47 12.81 20.37
CA TYR A 189 19.69 13.81 21.42
C TYR A 189 19.78 13.13 22.77
N GLN A 190 21.01 12.80 23.22
CA GLN A 190 21.23 12.13 24.51
C GLN A 190 20.78 12.97 25.72
N LYS A 191 20.92 14.31 25.64
CA LYS A 191 20.44 15.26 26.66
C LYS A 191 19.32 16.12 26.04
N GLY A 192 18.19 16.24 26.73
CA GLY A 192 17.07 17.09 26.32
C GLY A 192 16.09 16.44 25.31
N PHE A 193 16.20 15.14 25.04
CA PHE A 193 15.31 14.44 24.09
C PHE A 193 13.83 14.56 24.45
N LEU A 194 13.48 14.71 25.72
CA LEU A 194 12.09 14.86 26.18
C LEU A 194 11.39 16.06 25.53
N LYS A 195 12.11 17.18 25.36
CA LYS A 195 11.55 18.38 24.70
C LYS A 195 11.13 18.10 23.26
N TYR A 196 11.92 17.30 22.53
CA TYR A 196 11.65 16.97 21.13
C TYR A 196 10.67 15.80 20.97
N SER A 197 10.61 14.91 21.97
CA SER A 197 9.77 13.71 21.93
C SER A 197 8.42 13.85 22.63
N LEU A 198 8.15 14.98 23.33
CA LEU A 198 6.94 15.15 24.12
C LEU A 198 5.65 14.92 23.32
N ALA A 199 5.55 15.49 22.13
CA ALA A 199 4.40 15.28 21.26
C ALA A 199 4.23 13.80 20.86
N ASN A 200 5.34 13.12 20.58
CA ASN A 200 5.33 11.70 20.24
C ASN A 200 4.98 10.81 21.44
N ILE A 201 5.44 11.18 22.66
CA ILE A 201 5.08 10.47 23.90
C ILE A 201 3.58 10.59 24.15
N LEU A 202 3.03 11.80 24.07
CA LEU A 202 1.58 12.03 24.23
C LEU A 202 0.78 11.30 23.14
N GLY A 203 1.22 11.38 21.88
CA GLY A 203 0.60 10.65 20.78
C GLY A 203 0.62 9.13 20.99
N ALA A 204 1.75 8.57 21.40
CA ALA A 204 1.86 7.16 21.75
C ALA A 204 0.91 6.77 22.90
N ALA A 205 0.89 7.56 23.98
CA ALA A 205 0.03 7.30 25.14
C ALA A 205 -1.46 7.29 24.75
N ILE A 206 -1.91 8.24 23.92
CA ILE A 206 -3.29 8.30 23.43
C ILE A 206 -3.58 7.07 22.56
N CYS A 207 -2.70 6.73 21.61
CA CYS A 207 -2.89 5.57 20.71
C CYS A 207 -2.94 4.26 21.51
N TYR A 208 -2.03 4.03 22.44
CA TYR A 208 -2.07 2.84 23.30
C TYR A 208 -3.30 2.86 24.22
N GLY A 209 -3.73 4.02 24.71
CA GLY A 209 -4.97 4.16 25.47
C GLY A 209 -6.19 3.71 24.68
N ILE A 210 -6.31 4.14 23.41
CA ILE A 210 -7.39 3.73 22.52
C ILE A 210 -7.36 2.22 22.26
N VAL A 211 -6.19 1.67 21.96
CA VAL A 211 -6.00 0.22 21.77
C VAL A 211 -6.39 -0.56 23.02
N LEU A 212 -5.98 -0.09 24.20
CA LEU A 212 -6.33 -0.71 25.48
C LEU A 212 -7.84 -0.68 25.74
N ILE A 213 -8.49 0.46 25.48
CA ILE A 213 -9.96 0.57 25.63
C ILE A 213 -10.68 -0.39 24.69
N LEU A 214 -10.23 -0.51 23.43
CA LEU A 214 -10.78 -1.48 22.46
C LEU A 214 -10.64 -2.92 22.98
N LEU A 215 -9.45 -3.28 23.47
CA LEU A 215 -9.18 -4.61 24.02
C LEU A 215 -10.06 -4.93 25.24
N LEU A 216 -10.27 -3.98 26.13
CA LEU A 216 -11.04 -4.20 27.36
C LEU A 216 -12.56 -4.21 27.15
N PHE A 217 -13.06 -3.35 26.23
CA PHE A 217 -14.51 -3.11 26.12
C PHE A 217 -15.14 -3.60 24.82
N ARG A 218 -14.33 -3.91 23.79
CA ARG A 218 -14.78 -4.35 22.46
C ARG A 218 -14.07 -5.58 21.93
N LEU A 219 -13.48 -6.37 22.80
CA LEU A 219 -12.72 -7.58 22.39
C LEU A 219 -13.55 -8.51 21.50
N ARG A 220 -14.86 -8.66 21.80
CA ARG A 220 -15.76 -9.49 21.01
C ARG A 220 -15.95 -9.01 19.56
N GLU A 221 -15.79 -7.70 19.33
CA GLU A 221 -15.93 -7.10 18.00
C GLU A 221 -14.61 -7.15 17.22
N ILE A 222 -13.47 -7.05 17.94
CA ILE A 222 -12.14 -7.00 17.32
C ILE A 222 -11.42 -8.34 17.28
N TRP A 223 -11.97 -9.42 17.85
CA TRP A 223 -11.30 -10.72 17.88
C TRP A 223 -10.87 -11.24 16.48
N PRO A 224 -11.63 -10.99 15.36
CA PRO A 224 -11.22 -11.45 14.04
C PRO A 224 -9.91 -10.80 13.56
N PHE A 225 -9.54 -9.65 14.12
CA PHE A 225 -8.29 -8.96 13.80
C PHE A 225 -7.06 -9.84 14.12
N PHE A 226 -7.06 -10.55 15.24
CA PHE A 226 -5.88 -11.30 15.69
C PHE A 226 -5.50 -12.47 14.78
N PRO A 227 -6.41 -13.36 14.37
CA PRO A 227 -6.06 -14.40 13.42
C PRO A 227 -5.70 -13.86 12.03
N ILE A 228 -6.36 -12.79 11.57
CA ILE A 228 -6.03 -12.14 10.28
C ILE A 228 -4.62 -11.57 10.32
N ILE A 229 -4.28 -10.76 11.32
CA ILE A 229 -2.94 -10.16 11.42
C ILE A 229 -1.87 -11.22 11.67
N GLY A 230 -2.17 -12.26 12.46
CA GLY A 230 -1.28 -13.38 12.69
C GLY A 230 -0.94 -14.12 11.41
N LEU A 231 -1.95 -14.40 10.58
CA LEU A 231 -1.78 -15.03 9.27
C LEU A 231 -0.94 -14.15 8.32
N LEU A 232 -1.24 -12.85 8.27
CA LEU A 232 -0.49 -11.91 7.42
C LEU A 232 0.98 -11.80 7.87
N LEU A 233 1.24 -11.68 9.16
CA LEU A 233 2.60 -11.64 9.70
C LEU A 233 3.36 -12.93 9.40
N TRP A 234 2.73 -14.08 9.59
CA TRP A 234 3.33 -15.37 9.25
C TRP A 234 3.67 -15.44 7.75
N MET A 235 2.75 -15.02 6.90
CA MET A 235 2.96 -14.98 5.45
C MET A 235 4.15 -14.06 5.08
N PHE A 236 4.19 -12.83 5.60
CA PHE A 236 5.26 -11.87 5.30
C PHE A 236 6.63 -12.36 5.79
N LEU A 237 6.69 -12.94 7.00
CA LEU A 237 7.93 -13.50 7.54
C LEU A 237 8.38 -14.75 6.78
N SER A 238 7.45 -15.58 6.35
CA SER A 238 7.73 -16.76 5.53
C SER A 238 8.32 -16.38 4.17
N ILE A 239 7.73 -15.38 3.50
CA ILE A 239 8.22 -14.84 2.24
C ILE A 239 9.64 -14.27 2.42
N ARG A 240 9.85 -13.46 3.43
CA ARG A 240 11.17 -12.89 3.74
C ARG A 240 12.21 -13.99 3.98
N ASN A 241 11.89 -14.97 4.79
CA ASN A 241 12.78 -16.08 5.11
C ASN A 241 13.14 -16.90 3.86
N HIS A 242 12.17 -17.08 2.95
CA HIS A 242 12.42 -17.70 1.64
C HIS A 242 13.43 -16.90 0.82
N TYR A 243 13.23 -15.59 0.65
CA TYR A 243 14.18 -14.75 -0.10
C TYR A 243 15.57 -14.69 0.54
N ASP A 244 15.66 -14.67 1.87
CA ASP A 244 16.93 -14.65 2.57
C ASP A 244 17.67 -15.99 2.44
N LYS A 245 16.96 -17.14 2.43
CA LYS A 245 17.54 -18.46 2.15
C LYS A 245 18.06 -18.55 0.72
N VAL A 246 17.29 -18.11 -0.26
CA VAL A 246 17.73 -18.08 -1.68
C VAL A 246 18.95 -17.18 -1.83
N ALA A 247 18.93 -15.98 -1.22
CA ALA A 247 20.08 -15.09 -1.25
C ALA A 247 21.33 -15.70 -0.58
N ALA A 248 21.16 -16.47 0.48
CA ALA A 248 22.28 -17.17 1.14
C ALA A 248 22.87 -18.29 0.26
N GLN A 249 22.02 -19.01 -0.48
CA GLN A 249 22.48 -20.06 -1.43
C GLN A 249 23.22 -19.47 -2.63
N LEU A 250 22.84 -18.26 -3.08
CA LEU A 250 23.48 -17.57 -4.20
C LEU A 250 24.73 -16.78 -3.81
N ARG A 251 24.97 -16.58 -2.50
CA ARG A 251 26.21 -15.95 -2.03
C ARG A 251 27.38 -16.89 -2.26
N LEU A 252 28.41 -16.37 -2.88
CA LEU A 252 29.69 -17.07 -3.01
C LEU A 252 30.27 -17.31 -1.62
N GLY A 253 30.07 -18.51 -1.10
CA GLY A 253 30.63 -18.95 0.18
C GLY A 253 32.00 -19.58 -0.03
N GLY A 254 33.06 -18.79 -0.05
CA GLY A 254 34.40 -19.32 -0.13
C GLY A 254 35.26 -18.70 -1.23
N LYS A 255 36.50 -19.15 -1.35
CA LYS A 255 37.42 -18.77 -2.43
C LYS A 255 36.80 -19.12 -3.78
N ILE A 256 36.62 -18.09 -4.62
CA ILE A 256 36.27 -18.30 -6.02
C ILE A 256 37.48 -19.07 -6.61
N GLU A 257 37.33 -20.35 -6.86
CA GLU A 257 38.23 -21.03 -7.76
C GLU A 257 38.07 -20.32 -9.10
N LYS A 258 39.10 -19.58 -9.50
CA LYS A 258 39.16 -19.00 -10.83
C LYS A 258 39.20 -20.16 -11.81
N THR A 259 38.04 -20.53 -12.35
CA THR A 259 37.97 -21.46 -13.44
C THR A 259 38.65 -20.78 -14.61
N SER A 260 39.81 -21.30 -14.98
CA SER A 260 40.53 -20.86 -16.20
C SER A 260 39.80 -21.46 -17.39
N TYR A 261 39.12 -20.64 -18.15
CA TYR A 261 38.52 -21.06 -19.41
C TYR A 261 39.61 -21.02 -20.50
N ALA A 262 39.86 -22.15 -21.15
CA ALA A 262 40.89 -22.31 -22.15
C ALA A 262 40.43 -21.97 -23.59
N GLY A 263 39.47 -21.09 -23.76
CA GLY A 263 38.96 -20.61 -25.03
C GLY A 263 37.66 -19.85 -24.91
N ASN A 264 37.41 -18.98 -25.86
CA ASN A 264 36.13 -18.26 -25.98
C ASN A 264 35.41 -18.75 -27.23
N THR A 265 34.26 -19.40 -27.08
CA THR A 265 33.35 -19.68 -28.18
C THR A 265 32.34 -18.56 -28.29
N VAL A 266 32.28 -17.86 -29.38
CA VAL A 266 31.33 -16.78 -29.66
C VAL A 266 30.13 -17.36 -30.39
N ILE A 267 28.95 -17.30 -29.80
CA ILE A 267 27.70 -17.75 -30.41
C ILE A 267 26.99 -16.56 -31.02
N VAL A 268 26.77 -16.55 -32.32
CA VAL A 268 26.02 -15.54 -33.05
C VAL A 268 24.65 -16.09 -33.39
N LEU A 269 23.58 -15.43 -32.83
CA LEU A 269 22.21 -15.77 -33.16
C LEU A 269 21.84 -15.19 -34.53
N VAL A 270 21.44 -16.06 -35.43
CA VAL A 270 21.18 -15.71 -36.84
C VAL A 270 19.74 -16.09 -37.20
N GLY A 271 18.95 -15.11 -37.64
CA GLY A 271 17.61 -15.35 -38.16
C GLY A 271 17.56 -15.73 -39.63
N ASN A 272 18.32 -15.01 -40.47
CA ASN A 272 18.43 -15.21 -41.91
C ASN A 272 19.85 -14.83 -42.38
N VAL A 273 20.28 -15.32 -43.56
CA VAL A 273 21.51 -14.89 -44.19
C VAL A 273 21.35 -13.52 -44.81
N THR A 274 21.94 -12.52 -44.19
CA THR A 274 21.88 -11.11 -44.59
C THR A 274 23.25 -10.46 -44.47
N GLN A 275 23.46 -9.31 -45.11
CA GLN A 275 24.71 -8.54 -44.93
C GLN A 275 25.01 -8.25 -43.45
N VAL A 276 23.97 -8.09 -42.64
CA VAL A 276 24.10 -7.85 -41.19
C VAL A 276 24.61 -9.09 -40.46
N SER A 277 24.07 -10.26 -40.78
CA SER A 277 24.53 -11.54 -40.18
C SER A 277 25.95 -11.90 -40.58
N VAL A 278 26.35 -11.67 -41.85
CA VAL A 278 27.73 -11.86 -42.31
C VAL A 278 28.68 -10.86 -41.61
N GLY A 279 28.28 -9.61 -41.48
CA GLY A 279 29.02 -8.60 -40.70
C GLY A 279 29.17 -8.96 -39.23
N ALA A 280 28.13 -9.50 -38.61
CA ALA A 280 28.15 -9.98 -37.24
C ALA A 280 29.10 -11.19 -37.06
N MET A 281 29.10 -12.11 -38.00
CA MET A 281 30.04 -13.26 -38.01
C MET A 281 31.49 -12.80 -38.16
N SER A 282 31.75 -11.85 -39.06
CA SER A 282 33.08 -11.25 -39.22
C SER A 282 33.58 -10.57 -37.95
N TYR A 283 32.69 -9.86 -37.26
CA TYR A 283 33.00 -9.25 -35.97
C TYR A 283 33.24 -10.31 -34.89
N ALA A 284 32.40 -11.33 -34.83
CA ALA A 284 32.57 -12.45 -33.90
C ALA A 284 33.91 -13.16 -34.05
N ASN A 285 34.38 -13.37 -35.30
CA ASN A 285 35.69 -13.93 -35.59
C ASN A 285 36.86 -13.06 -35.08
N SER A 286 36.64 -11.76 -34.89
CA SER A 286 37.64 -10.88 -34.27
C SER A 286 37.69 -10.99 -32.76
N LEU A 287 36.65 -11.53 -32.10
CA LEU A 287 36.52 -11.66 -30.66
C LEU A 287 36.95 -13.03 -30.11
N GLY A 288 36.90 -14.10 -30.90
CA GLY A 288 37.23 -15.46 -30.46
C GLY A 288 37.67 -16.37 -31.60
N ASN A 289 38.36 -17.43 -31.24
CA ASN A 289 38.88 -18.42 -32.21
C ASN A 289 37.82 -19.43 -32.66
N ASP A 290 36.77 -19.60 -31.89
CA ASP A 290 35.64 -20.48 -32.16
C ASP A 290 34.37 -19.66 -32.29
N VAL A 291 33.78 -19.59 -33.47
CA VAL A 291 32.53 -18.90 -33.75
C VAL A 291 31.48 -19.88 -34.25
N VAL A 292 30.32 -19.89 -33.58
CA VAL A 292 29.21 -20.77 -33.93
C VAL A 292 28.01 -19.92 -34.30
N ALA A 293 27.50 -20.08 -35.52
CA ALA A 293 26.21 -19.55 -35.91
C ALA A 293 25.09 -20.43 -35.34
N MET A 294 24.19 -19.84 -34.53
CA MET A 294 23.05 -20.56 -33.96
C MET A 294 21.75 -20.01 -34.53
N HIS A 295 20.97 -20.89 -35.13
CA HIS A 295 19.64 -20.60 -35.64
C HIS A 295 18.60 -21.34 -34.81
N VAL A 296 17.50 -20.64 -34.41
CA VAL A 296 16.38 -21.25 -33.69
C VAL A 296 15.30 -21.63 -34.67
N SER A 297 15.13 -22.94 -34.90
CA SER A 297 14.10 -23.50 -35.77
C SER A 297 12.81 -23.77 -34.96
N THR A 298 11.65 -23.38 -35.50
CA THR A 298 10.34 -23.73 -35.00
C THR A 298 9.67 -24.72 -35.96
N GLU A 299 8.64 -25.46 -35.51
CA GLU A 299 7.95 -26.43 -36.36
C GLU A 299 7.37 -25.84 -37.65
N GLU A 300 7.01 -24.55 -37.62
CA GLU A 300 6.47 -23.80 -38.75
C GLU A 300 7.53 -23.33 -39.74
N THR A 301 8.81 -23.27 -39.37
CA THR A 301 9.91 -22.71 -40.17
C THR A 301 10.87 -23.77 -40.71
N LYS A 302 10.73 -25.05 -40.34
CA LYS A 302 11.68 -26.14 -40.68
C LYS A 302 12.12 -26.19 -42.14
N VAL A 303 11.24 -25.87 -43.11
CA VAL A 303 11.59 -25.91 -44.55
C VAL A 303 12.52 -24.76 -44.96
N LYS A 304 12.23 -23.53 -44.40
CA LYS A 304 13.09 -22.35 -44.64
C LYS A 304 14.42 -22.46 -43.91
N ASP A 305 14.45 -23.14 -42.77
CA ASP A 305 15.61 -23.29 -41.92
C ASP A 305 16.70 -24.20 -42.59
N ALA A 306 16.27 -25.16 -43.38
CA ALA A 306 17.18 -25.99 -44.22
C ALA A 306 17.86 -25.16 -45.31
N GLU A 307 17.13 -24.23 -45.95
CA GLU A 307 17.70 -23.31 -46.95
C GLU A 307 18.71 -22.36 -46.33
N VAL A 308 18.41 -21.81 -45.15
CA VAL A 308 19.31 -20.92 -44.38
C VAL A 308 20.58 -21.66 -43.97
N ALA A 309 20.49 -22.92 -43.57
CA ALA A 309 21.66 -23.72 -43.20
C ALA A 309 22.56 -24.07 -44.41
N GLU A 310 22.00 -24.25 -45.59
CA GLU A 310 22.79 -24.45 -46.83
C GLU A 310 23.46 -23.16 -47.31
N GLU A 311 22.74 -22.03 -47.26
CA GLU A 311 23.31 -20.72 -47.61
C GLU A 311 24.52 -20.38 -46.72
N PHE A 312 24.45 -20.67 -45.40
CA PHE A 312 25.57 -20.43 -44.48
C PHE A 312 26.80 -21.29 -44.75
N LYS A 313 26.69 -22.43 -45.44
CA LYS A 313 27.85 -23.24 -45.81
C LYS A 313 28.71 -22.62 -46.93
N HIS A 314 28.17 -21.65 -47.65
CA HIS A 314 28.84 -20.93 -48.72
C HIS A 314 29.63 -19.69 -48.30
N TYR A 315 29.43 -19.23 -47.06
CA TYR A 315 30.13 -18.09 -46.46
C TYR A 315 31.04 -18.52 -45.30
#